data_1386223e15cf518d658c89524defd4ac
#
_entry.id   1386223e15cf518d658c89524defd4ac
#
_cell.length_a   1.000
_cell.length_b   1.000
_cell.length_c   1.000
_cell.angle_alpha   90.00
_cell.angle_beta   90.00
_cell.angle_gamma   90.00
#
_symmetry.space_group_name_H-M   'P 1'
#
loop_
_entity.id
_entity.type
_entity.pdbx_description
1 polymer ?
#
loop_
_entity_poly.entity_id
_entity_poly.type
_entity_poly.pdbx_seq_one_letter_code
_entity_poly.pdbx_strand_id
1 'polypeptide(L)'
;MRVTIKEVAKLAGVSPSTVTRVVQNKSSISDETKKRVRKAMKELNYHPNLNARSLVSSYTQVIGVVLPDDSDAFYQNPFFPSVFRGIAQVASEHHYAIQIATGKNEKERMEAISQMVLGKRVDGLIFLYSQENDPLVKMVSEEQFPLDRKSVV
;
A
#
# COMPACT_ATOMS: atom_id res chain seq x y z
N MET A 1 -4.99 -25.54 7.09
CA MET A 1 -5.09 -24.74 8.33
C MET A 1 -4.12 -23.57 8.20
N ARG A 2 -4.51 -22.34 8.50
CA ARG A 2 -3.62 -21.16 8.31
C ARG A 2 -2.70 -21.05 9.52
N VAL A 3 -1.39 -21.06 9.30
CA VAL A 3 -0.38 -20.91 10.37
C VAL A 3 -0.53 -19.54 11.04
N THR A 4 -0.43 -19.54 12.35
CA THR A 4 -0.60 -18.35 13.19
C THR A 4 0.73 -17.85 13.74
N ILE A 5 0.77 -16.60 14.17
CA ILE A 5 1.94 -16.00 14.84
C ILE A 5 2.37 -16.78 16.10
N LYS A 6 1.42 -17.46 16.77
CA LYS A 6 1.69 -18.28 17.96
C LYS A 6 2.53 -19.49 17.63
N GLU A 7 2.28 -20.13 16.48
CA GLU A 7 3.05 -21.30 16.02
C GLU A 7 4.49 -20.90 15.63
N VAL A 8 4.65 -19.75 14.96
CA VAL A 8 5.99 -19.20 14.67
C VAL A 8 6.74 -18.90 15.98
N ALA A 9 6.08 -18.26 16.93
CA ALA A 9 6.67 -17.92 18.23
C ALA A 9 7.14 -19.19 18.96
N LYS A 10 6.30 -20.23 18.97
CA LYS A 10 6.61 -21.55 19.57
C LYS A 10 7.83 -22.18 18.90
N LEU A 11 7.87 -22.24 17.58
CA LEU A 11 9.00 -22.82 16.83
C LEU A 11 10.30 -22.03 17.01
N ALA A 12 10.22 -20.70 17.05
CA ALA A 12 11.38 -19.83 17.23
C ALA A 12 11.84 -19.68 18.70
N GLY A 13 11.10 -20.22 19.68
CA GLY A 13 11.41 -20.09 21.10
C GLY A 13 11.33 -18.66 21.61
N VAL A 14 10.33 -17.89 21.17
CA VAL A 14 10.13 -16.49 21.56
C VAL A 14 8.65 -16.18 21.81
N SER A 15 8.35 -15.01 22.36
CA SER A 15 6.96 -14.57 22.50
C SER A 15 6.35 -14.10 21.16
N PRO A 16 5.02 -14.15 20.98
CA PRO A 16 4.36 -13.61 19.79
C PRO A 16 4.65 -12.11 19.57
N SER A 17 4.82 -11.33 20.64
CA SER A 17 5.22 -9.93 20.55
C SER A 17 6.64 -9.75 20.00
N THR A 18 7.54 -10.67 20.30
CA THR A 18 8.90 -10.67 19.71
C THR A 18 8.84 -10.97 18.21
N VAL A 19 7.99 -11.93 17.77
CA VAL A 19 7.76 -12.18 16.34
C VAL A 19 7.27 -10.92 15.64
N THR A 20 6.29 -10.22 16.23
CA THR A 20 5.79 -8.94 15.70
C THR A 20 6.90 -7.90 15.55
N ARG A 21 7.76 -7.74 16.56
CA ARG A 21 8.90 -6.80 16.50
C ARG A 21 9.92 -7.19 15.42
N VAL A 22 10.15 -8.49 15.20
CA VAL A 22 11.02 -8.98 14.12
C VAL A 22 10.42 -8.67 12.75
N VAL A 23 9.12 -8.89 12.56
CA VAL A 23 8.40 -8.55 11.32
C VAL A 23 8.49 -7.03 11.04
N GLN A 24 8.43 -6.21 12.08
CA GLN A 24 8.60 -4.75 11.99
C GLN A 24 10.07 -4.31 11.86
N ASN A 25 11.01 -5.23 11.85
CA ASN A 25 12.45 -4.99 11.78
C ASN A 25 12.98 -4.04 12.87
N LYS A 26 12.38 -4.06 14.08
CA LYS A 26 12.80 -3.19 15.19
C LYS A 26 14.27 -3.41 15.55
N SER A 27 15.00 -2.31 15.77
CA SER A 27 16.43 -2.33 16.16
C SER A 27 16.66 -2.93 17.54
N SER A 28 15.64 -2.93 18.41
CA SER A 28 15.70 -3.50 19.76
C SER A 28 15.80 -5.04 19.80
N ILE A 29 15.72 -5.71 18.67
CA ILE A 29 15.81 -7.18 18.58
C ILE A 29 17.17 -7.57 17.98
N SER A 30 17.90 -8.47 18.64
CA SER A 30 19.19 -8.97 18.16
C SER A 30 19.08 -9.67 16.82
N ASP A 31 20.13 -9.61 16.00
CA ASP A 31 20.17 -10.25 14.70
C ASP A 31 20.04 -11.77 14.78
N GLU A 32 20.54 -12.37 15.84
CA GLU A 32 20.38 -13.80 16.10
C GLU A 32 18.88 -14.17 16.27
N THR A 33 18.16 -13.39 17.07
CA THR A 33 16.70 -13.59 17.26
C THR A 33 15.95 -13.35 15.96
N LYS A 34 16.32 -12.32 15.19
CA LYS A 34 15.73 -12.05 13.86
C LYS A 34 15.94 -13.24 12.92
N LYS A 35 17.14 -13.84 12.88
CA LYS A 35 17.45 -15.02 12.06
C LYS A 35 16.60 -16.22 12.46
N ARG A 36 16.49 -16.54 13.76
CA ARG A 36 15.66 -17.65 14.26
C ARG A 36 14.21 -17.50 13.88
N VAL A 37 13.63 -16.31 14.11
CA VAL A 37 12.21 -16.06 13.79
C VAL A 37 11.97 -16.15 12.29
N ARG A 38 12.84 -15.54 11.45
CA ARG A 38 12.70 -15.61 9.99
C ARG A 38 12.82 -17.05 9.45
N LYS A 39 13.69 -17.86 10.06
CA LYS A 39 13.80 -19.30 9.75
C LYS A 39 12.49 -20.03 10.06
N ALA A 40 11.94 -19.85 11.26
CA ALA A 40 10.67 -20.43 11.67
C ALA A 40 9.50 -20.00 10.77
N MET A 41 9.44 -18.73 10.37
CA MET A 41 8.44 -18.22 9.41
C MET A 41 8.55 -18.95 8.07
N LYS A 42 9.77 -19.14 7.55
CA LYS A 42 10.01 -19.85 6.28
C LYS A 42 9.61 -21.32 6.37
N GLU A 43 10.00 -22.03 7.44
CA GLU A 43 9.67 -23.43 7.66
C GLU A 43 8.16 -23.67 7.74
N LEU A 44 7.44 -22.77 8.39
CA LEU A 44 5.98 -22.85 8.54
C LEU A 44 5.21 -22.20 7.37
N ASN A 45 5.89 -21.69 6.37
CA ASN A 45 5.28 -20.90 5.29
C ASN A 45 4.35 -19.79 5.84
N TYR A 46 4.77 -19.16 6.93
CA TYR A 46 4.00 -18.10 7.58
C TYR A 46 4.23 -16.78 6.89
N HIS A 47 3.15 -16.18 6.41
CA HIS A 47 3.15 -14.82 5.87
C HIS A 47 2.44 -13.89 6.85
N PRO A 48 3.12 -12.82 7.33
CA PRO A 48 2.51 -11.83 8.21
C PRO A 48 1.27 -11.22 7.57
N ASN A 49 0.22 -11.03 8.38
CA ASN A 49 -0.97 -10.32 7.92
C ASN A 49 -0.67 -8.80 7.87
N LEU A 50 -0.59 -8.25 6.68
CA LEU A 50 -0.31 -6.83 6.45
C LEU A 50 -1.39 -5.93 7.06
N ASN A 51 -2.67 -6.36 7.03
CA ASN A 51 -3.76 -5.60 7.63
C ASN A 51 -3.65 -5.51 9.16
N ALA A 52 -3.17 -6.57 9.82
CA ALA A 52 -2.90 -6.53 11.25
C ALA A 52 -1.67 -5.64 11.58
N ARG A 53 -0.74 -5.53 10.64
CA ARG A 53 0.42 -4.65 10.77
C ARG A 53 0.05 -3.18 10.63
N SER A 54 -0.82 -2.81 9.71
CA SER A 54 -1.26 -1.42 9.48
C SER A 54 -1.99 -0.84 10.70
N LEU A 55 -2.71 -1.66 11.47
CA LEU A 55 -3.33 -1.25 12.73
C LEU A 55 -2.33 -0.76 13.79
N VAL A 56 -1.08 -1.22 13.71
CA VAL A 56 -0.04 -0.88 14.68
C VAL A 56 0.94 0.17 14.15
N SER A 57 1.17 0.19 12.82
CA SER A 57 2.19 1.04 12.19
C SER A 57 1.65 2.36 11.65
N SER A 58 0.35 2.57 11.60
CA SER A 58 -0.33 3.69 10.91
C SER A 58 -0.04 3.80 9.40
N TYR A 59 0.72 2.87 8.84
CA TYR A 59 1.04 2.78 7.41
C TYR A 59 0.51 1.49 6.83
N THR A 60 -0.11 1.59 5.65
CA THR A 60 -0.67 0.45 4.91
C THR A 60 0.35 -0.20 4.00
N GLN A 61 1.38 0.52 3.59
CA GLN A 61 2.32 0.19 2.52
C GLN A 61 1.58 -0.02 1.18
N VAL A 62 0.57 0.80 0.93
CA VAL A 62 -0.18 0.83 -0.33
C VAL A 62 -0.22 2.25 -0.85
N ILE A 63 0.06 2.44 -2.14
CA ILE A 63 -0.14 3.69 -2.87
C ILE A 63 -1.37 3.54 -3.74
N GLY A 64 -2.27 4.52 -3.67
CA GLY A 64 -3.39 4.63 -4.59
C GLY A 64 -2.97 5.30 -5.89
N VAL A 65 -3.42 4.77 -7.02
CA VAL A 65 -3.22 5.39 -8.34
C VAL A 65 -4.59 5.67 -8.94
N VAL A 66 -4.81 6.94 -9.31
CA VAL A 66 -6.02 7.40 -9.96
C VAL A 66 -5.75 7.53 -11.45
N LEU A 67 -6.48 6.75 -12.24
CA LEU A 67 -6.38 6.75 -13.69
C LEU A 67 -7.18 7.91 -14.31
N PRO A 68 -6.91 8.30 -15.58
CA PRO A 68 -7.75 9.23 -16.31
C PRO A 68 -9.19 8.73 -16.41
N ASP A 69 -10.13 9.67 -16.63
CA ASP A 69 -11.55 9.40 -16.77
C ASP A 69 -11.88 8.47 -17.95
N ASP A 70 -11.15 8.67 -19.04
CA ASP A 70 -11.25 7.87 -20.23
C ASP A 70 -10.26 6.68 -20.14
N SER A 71 -10.82 5.50 -19.87
CA SER A 71 -10.03 4.26 -19.84
C SER A 71 -9.40 3.95 -21.20
N ASP A 72 -10.04 4.31 -22.29
CA ASP A 72 -9.51 4.09 -23.64
C ASP A 72 -8.30 4.99 -23.89
N ALA A 73 -8.34 6.26 -23.44
CA ALA A 73 -7.19 7.15 -23.48
C ALA A 73 -6.00 6.59 -22.68
N PHE A 74 -6.24 5.95 -21.55
CA PHE A 74 -5.19 5.30 -20.78
C PHE A 74 -4.46 4.20 -21.57
N TYR A 75 -5.20 3.35 -22.27
CA TYR A 75 -4.61 2.23 -23.03
C TYR A 75 -4.04 2.65 -24.39
N GLN A 76 -4.62 3.65 -25.03
CA GLN A 76 -4.19 4.10 -26.37
C GLN A 76 -2.98 5.04 -26.31
N ASN A 77 -2.81 5.80 -25.23
CA ASN A 77 -1.68 6.69 -25.07
C ASN A 77 -0.53 5.97 -24.34
N PRO A 78 0.60 5.69 -25.02
CA PRO A 78 1.74 4.95 -24.45
C PRO A 78 2.41 5.65 -23.26
N PHE A 79 2.11 6.92 -23.03
CA PHE A 79 2.58 7.69 -21.90
C PHE A 79 2.11 7.07 -20.56
N PHE A 80 0.82 6.79 -20.42
CA PHE A 80 0.25 6.31 -19.16
C PHE A 80 0.79 4.92 -18.74
N PRO A 81 0.81 3.90 -19.60
CA PRO A 81 1.44 2.62 -19.26
C PRO A 81 2.91 2.75 -18.88
N SER A 82 3.66 3.65 -19.54
CA SER A 82 5.08 3.88 -19.23
C SER A 82 5.27 4.50 -17.84
N VAL A 83 4.47 5.50 -17.49
CA VAL A 83 4.51 6.12 -16.15
C VAL A 83 4.07 5.12 -15.08
N PHE A 84 2.98 4.38 -15.33
CA PHE A 84 2.49 3.36 -14.41
C PHE A 84 3.54 2.28 -14.13
N ARG A 85 4.26 1.84 -15.17
CA ARG A 85 5.38 0.91 -15.01
C ARG A 85 6.47 1.47 -14.10
N GLY A 86 6.84 2.74 -14.27
CA GLY A 86 7.81 3.41 -13.39
C GLY A 86 7.34 3.46 -11.93
N ILE A 87 6.08 3.83 -11.71
CA ILE A 87 5.47 3.84 -10.37
C ILE A 87 5.52 2.42 -9.77
N ALA A 88 5.12 1.40 -10.54
CA ALA A 88 5.10 0.02 -10.08
C ALA A 88 6.50 -0.49 -9.71
N GLN A 89 7.52 -0.12 -10.48
CA GLN A 89 8.90 -0.48 -10.18
C GLN A 89 9.35 0.13 -8.85
N VAL A 90 9.21 1.44 -8.67
CA VAL A 90 9.62 2.12 -7.44
C VAL A 90 8.81 1.63 -6.22
N ALA A 91 7.50 1.46 -6.38
CA ALA A 91 6.65 0.91 -5.32
C ALA A 91 7.14 -0.49 -4.88
N SER A 92 7.47 -1.36 -5.83
CA SER A 92 8.01 -2.70 -5.56
C SER A 92 9.34 -2.66 -4.82
N GLU A 93 10.28 -1.80 -5.24
CA GLU A 93 11.58 -1.62 -4.59
C GLU A 93 11.44 -1.18 -3.12
N HIS A 94 10.41 -0.37 -2.82
CA HIS A 94 10.09 0.10 -1.47
C HIS A 94 9.07 -0.79 -0.73
N HIS A 95 8.71 -1.94 -1.28
CA HIS A 95 7.74 -2.89 -0.70
C HIS A 95 6.35 -2.30 -0.53
N TYR A 96 5.94 -1.38 -1.42
CA TYR A 96 4.58 -0.87 -1.52
C TYR A 96 3.77 -1.67 -2.53
N ALA A 97 2.53 -1.96 -2.19
CA ALA A 97 1.52 -2.41 -3.16
C ALA A 97 0.87 -1.20 -3.85
N ILE A 98 0.24 -1.45 -5.00
CA ILE A 98 -0.53 -0.43 -5.71
C ILE A 98 -2.00 -0.82 -5.65
N GLN A 99 -2.86 0.15 -5.33
CA GLN A 99 -4.30 0.05 -5.45
C GLN A 99 -4.78 1.08 -6.48
N ILE A 100 -5.57 0.63 -7.45
CA ILE A 100 -6.10 1.51 -8.49
C ILE A 100 -7.51 1.94 -8.10
N ALA A 101 -7.77 3.26 -8.17
CA ALA A 101 -9.12 3.79 -8.07
C ALA A 101 -9.83 3.60 -9.42
N THR A 102 -10.97 2.92 -9.40
CA THR A 102 -11.78 2.66 -10.59
C THR A 102 -13.21 3.16 -10.38
N GLY A 103 -13.86 3.56 -11.46
CA GLY A 103 -15.27 3.95 -11.47
C GLY A 103 -15.69 4.28 -12.90
N LYS A 104 -16.94 4.02 -13.23
CA LYS A 104 -17.51 4.28 -14.57
C LYS A 104 -17.87 5.74 -14.80
N ASN A 105 -17.91 6.51 -13.73
CA ASN A 105 -18.25 7.93 -13.74
C ASN A 105 -17.57 8.63 -12.54
N GLU A 106 -17.64 9.94 -12.53
CA GLU A 106 -17.02 10.78 -11.49
C GLU A 106 -17.49 10.42 -10.08
N LYS A 107 -18.79 10.13 -9.90
CA LYS A 107 -19.35 9.75 -8.59
C LYS A 107 -18.74 8.46 -8.06
N GLU A 108 -18.67 7.41 -8.88
CA GLU A 108 -18.08 6.14 -8.47
C GLU A 108 -16.58 6.28 -8.15
N ARG A 109 -15.87 7.10 -8.92
CA ARG A 109 -14.45 7.40 -8.64
C ARG A 109 -14.28 8.19 -7.36
N MET A 110 -15.14 9.19 -7.11
CA MET A 110 -15.16 9.93 -5.86
C MET A 110 -15.37 8.98 -4.67
N GLU A 111 -16.32 8.06 -4.77
CA GLU A 111 -16.57 7.04 -3.74
C GLU A 111 -15.36 6.13 -3.54
N ALA A 112 -14.71 5.66 -4.61
CA ALA A 112 -13.53 4.81 -4.54
C ALA A 112 -12.35 5.54 -3.86
N ILE A 113 -12.09 6.80 -4.23
CA ILE A 113 -11.02 7.61 -3.64
C ILE A 113 -11.34 7.93 -2.17
N SER A 114 -12.58 8.29 -1.86
CA SER A 114 -13.01 8.53 -0.48
C SER A 114 -12.79 7.29 0.40
N GLN A 115 -13.08 6.10 -0.10
CA GLN A 115 -12.81 4.85 0.62
C GLN A 115 -11.31 4.58 0.81
N MET A 116 -10.46 5.00 -0.13
CA MET A 116 -9.00 4.88 0.02
C MET A 116 -8.47 5.83 1.09
N VAL A 117 -8.90 7.09 1.07
CA VAL A 117 -8.44 8.16 1.95
C VAL A 117 -9.03 8.01 3.35
N LEU A 118 -10.35 8.11 3.47
CA LEU A 118 -11.07 8.08 4.75
C LEU A 118 -11.03 6.68 5.38
N GLY A 119 -11.06 5.63 4.56
CA GLY A 119 -10.90 4.25 5.00
C GLY A 119 -9.47 3.85 5.36
N LYS A 120 -8.50 4.79 5.23
CA LYS A 120 -7.07 4.56 5.49
C LYS A 120 -6.54 3.29 4.80
N ARG A 121 -6.90 3.11 3.52
CA ARG A 121 -6.50 1.94 2.73
C ARG A 121 -5.18 2.13 2.01
N VAL A 122 -4.76 3.39 1.83
CA VAL A 122 -3.52 3.79 1.15
C VAL A 122 -2.79 4.84 1.98
N ASP A 123 -1.50 4.98 1.76
CA ASP A 123 -0.66 5.96 2.46
C ASP A 123 -0.52 7.27 1.67
N GLY A 124 -0.87 7.26 0.40
CA GLY A 124 -0.85 8.41 -0.50
C GLY A 124 -1.52 8.08 -1.82
N LEU A 125 -1.81 9.11 -2.61
CA LEU A 125 -2.42 9.02 -3.93
C LEU A 125 -1.54 9.64 -5.01
N ILE A 126 -1.50 9.02 -6.18
CA ILE A 126 -0.89 9.55 -7.40
C ILE A 126 -1.98 9.69 -8.46
N PHE A 127 -2.24 10.92 -8.90
CA PHE A 127 -3.13 11.21 -10.02
C PHE A 127 -2.31 11.21 -11.31
N LEU A 128 -2.56 10.24 -12.20
CA LEU A 128 -1.89 10.19 -13.51
C LEU A 128 -2.39 11.29 -14.46
N TYR A 129 -3.57 11.80 -14.20
CA TYR A 129 -4.18 12.91 -14.91
C TYR A 129 -5.08 13.67 -13.93
N SER A 130 -5.06 14.99 -14.01
CA SER A 130 -6.03 15.84 -13.31
C SER A 130 -6.24 17.12 -14.11
N GLN A 131 -7.46 17.62 -14.13
CA GLN A 131 -7.80 18.94 -14.69
C GLN A 131 -7.47 20.05 -13.69
N GLU A 132 -7.41 21.27 -14.19
CA GLU A 132 -7.39 22.44 -13.31
C GLU A 132 -8.71 22.48 -12.52
N ASN A 133 -8.61 22.67 -11.20
CA ASN A 133 -9.76 22.61 -10.27
C ASN A 133 -10.50 21.26 -10.20
N ASP A 134 -9.80 20.16 -10.44
CA ASP A 134 -10.36 18.82 -10.32
C ASP A 134 -10.98 18.58 -8.93
N PRO A 135 -12.29 18.26 -8.84
CA PRO A 135 -12.98 18.10 -7.56
C PRO A 135 -12.42 16.93 -6.73
N LEU A 136 -11.86 15.89 -7.37
CA LEU A 136 -11.21 14.77 -6.69
C LEU A 136 -9.93 15.22 -5.98
N VAL A 137 -9.10 16.00 -6.67
CA VAL A 137 -7.87 16.56 -6.10
C VAL A 137 -8.20 17.53 -4.96
N LYS A 138 -9.24 18.35 -5.12
CA LYS A 138 -9.71 19.28 -4.09
C LYS A 138 -10.12 18.53 -2.83
N MET A 139 -10.95 17.51 -2.95
CA MET A 139 -11.41 16.70 -1.83
C MET A 139 -10.23 16.07 -1.07
N VAL A 140 -9.26 15.46 -1.78
CA VAL A 140 -8.09 14.85 -1.16
C VAL A 140 -7.21 15.89 -0.46
N SER A 141 -7.07 17.09 -1.05
CA SER A 141 -6.29 18.20 -0.47
C SER A 141 -6.94 18.76 0.80
N GLU A 142 -8.27 18.86 0.85
CA GLU A 142 -9.03 19.30 2.04
C GLU A 142 -8.82 18.35 3.22
N GLU A 143 -8.66 17.05 2.97
CA GLU A 143 -8.31 16.05 3.97
C GLU A 143 -6.82 16.06 4.37
N GLN A 144 -6.01 16.96 3.82
CA GLN A 144 -4.55 17.03 4.02
C GLN A 144 -3.85 15.69 3.77
N PHE A 145 -4.41 14.89 2.86
CA PHE A 145 -3.89 13.57 2.56
C PHE A 145 -2.73 13.64 1.57
N PRO A 146 -1.64 12.87 1.73
CA PRO A 146 -0.51 12.90 0.82
C PRO A 146 -0.94 12.58 -0.62
N LEU A 147 -0.71 13.52 -1.53
CA LEU A 147 -0.99 13.34 -2.95
C LEU A 147 0.12 13.92 -3.82
N ASP A 148 0.33 13.30 -4.98
CA ASP A 148 1.08 13.84 -6.10
C ASP A 148 0.20 13.84 -7.34
N ARG A 149 0.37 14.85 -8.19
CA ARG A 149 -0.37 14.97 -9.44
C ARG A 149 0.53 15.46 -10.56
N LYS A 150 0.32 14.92 -11.75
CA LYS A 150 0.82 15.52 -12.97
C LYS A 150 -0.24 16.44 -13.54
N SER A 151 0.00 17.76 -13.49
CA SER A 151 -0.81 18.71 -14.25
C SER A 151 -0.51 18.53 -15.74
N VAL A 152 -1.54 18.41 -16.55
CA VAL A 152 -1.40 18.62 -17.99
C VAL A 152 -1.52 20.12 -18.19
N VAL A 153 -0.44 20.74 -18.64
CA VAL A 153 -0.43 22.12 -19.15
C VAL A 153 -1.07 22.12 -20.53
#